data_44cf94e319dc0b98008d801643feba69
#
_entry.id   44cf94e319dc0b98008d801643feba69
#
_cell.length_a   1.000
_cell.length_b   1.000
_cell.length_c   1.000
_cell.angle_alpha   90.00
_cell.angle_beta   90.00
_cell.angle_gamma   90.00
#
_symmetry.space_group_name_H-M   'P 1'
#
loop_
_entity.id
_entity.type
_entity.pdbx_description
1 polymer ?
#
loop_
_entity_poly.entity_id
_entity_poly.type
_entity_poly.pdbx_seq_one_letter_code
_entity_poly.pdbx_strand_id
1 'polypeptide(L)'
;DCDERPTNALTKIVPYLEWDTDYQITTDISSGNNEKFNDWSSQKQFTPNITINQPYLTDSGLNLPMKEGDTYFFKPGLGTGKTTWLIDELKKLHQYRKYALGKINNLLFQFIAKTDGDFCHYQEHDGYILKKDDNTNFALCINSLIHFDSEDFDGSIIIIDEVMSVLKQLYSPFLGSRRNTVIRLFEEAIRRAAIVICLDGTLTDNAVEFIKELRGKDKNYYSVLNEHKPNRFNITILQTTDTNSGKILMNEMSGVIKQILSHDEPVFITATSQKNCETLDRMATSEGKKVIRLDSTTSPNECMKRFLSNPSEYIEQEKPDLVIISPSGGEGLDIPIKDYFVAGYHIGNCLNADDNYQMIARLRDPSVPRYLWVSHKSFIVDNDNKNTESWHDLWLDKVANLRDDLGALSCEDAKEAYRERIINYLDSPHSTLEPKLNWISKFEMNHLRDCLILMLQKAGHNVKFGEINNCKETKQEIKETKETIIQEEVTGIFNSEDIPDTVGKRWRTTVRD
;
A
#
# COMPACT_ATOMS: atom_id res chain seq x y z
N ASP A 1 -38.42 11.89 -20.66
CA ASP A 1 -37.86 10.77 -21.45
C ASP A 1 -36.35 10.77 -21.28
N CYS A 2 -35.90 10.45 -20.12
CA CYS A 2 -34.49 10.25 -19.80
C CYS A 2 -34.39 9.15 -18.74
N ASP A 3 -34.59 7.91 -19.15
CA ASP A 3 -34.43 6.76 -18.27
C ASP A 3 -33.99 5.50 -19.04
N GLU A 4 -32.88 5.61 -19.79
CA GLU A 4 -32.08 4.45 -20.17
C GLU A 4 -30.73 4.50 -19.48
N ARG A 5 -30.65 3.91 -18.30
CA ARG A 5 -29.39 3.69 -17.57
C ARG A 5 -28.66 2.51 -18.19
N PRO A 6 -27.36 2.63 -18.45
CA PRO A 6 -26.60 1.54 -19.06
C PRO A 6 -26.25 0.47 -18.00
N THR A 7 -27.18 -0.44 -17.75
CA THR A 7 -26.96 -1.65 -16.96
C THR A 7 -25.99 -2.66 -17.58
N ASN A 8 -25.56 -2.44 -18.81
CA ASN A 8 -24.79 -3.40 -19.60
C ASN A 8 -23.28 -3.14 -19.70
N ALA A 9 -22.77 -2.12 -19.04
CA ALA A 9 -21.40 -1.71 -19.24
C ALA A 9 -20.40 -2.61 -18.50
N LEU A 10 -20.68 -2.96 -17.26
CA LEU A 10 -19.79 -3.83 -16.47
C LEU A 10 -19.83 -5.30 -16.93
N THR A 11 -20.97 -5.79 -17.40
CA THR A 11 -21.08 -7.13 -18.02
C THR A 11 -20.27 -7.27 -19.30
N LYS A 12 -19.95 -6.16 -19.98
CA LYS A 12 -19.05 -6.17 -21.15
C LYS A 12 -17.59 -6.05 -20.79
N ILE A 13 -17.26 -5.42 -19.66
CA ILE A 13 -15.87 -5.24 -19.21
C ILE A 13 -15.30 -6.52 -18.58
N VAL A 14 -16.15 -7.36 -17.98
CA VAL A 14 -15.71 -8.58 -17.30
C VAL A 14 -16.56 -9.77 -17.78
N PRO A 15 -16.21 -10.36 -18.94
CA PRO A 15 -17.03 -11.41 -19.60
C PRO A 15 -17.20 -12.70 -18.80
N TYR A 16 -16.65 -12.82 -17.61
CA TYR A 16 -16.66 -14.02 -16.75
C TYR A 16 -17.22 -13.80 -15.35
N LEU A 17 -17.86 -12.65 -15.09
CA LEU A 17 -18.51 -12.41 -13.80
C LEU A 17 -20.01 -12.67 -13.97
N GLU A 18 -20.48 -13.79 -13.41
CA GLU A 18 -21.91 -13.96 -13.13
C GLU A 18 -22.27 -12.98 -12.00
N TRP A 19 -22.90 -11.88 -12.38
CA TRP A 19 -23.47 -10.92 -11.45
C TRP A 19 -24.83 -11.42 -10.98
N ASP A 20 -25.06 -11.27 -9.67
CA ASP A 20 -26.41 -11.32 -9.16
C ASP A 20 -27.19 -10.15 -9.80
N THR A 21 -28.18 -10.47 -10.64
CA THR A 21 -28.79 -9.58 -11.62
C THR A 21 -29.56 -8.39 -11.03
N ASP A 22 -29.67 -8.30 -9.70
CA ASP A 22 -30.49 -7.27 -9.03
C ASP A 22 -29.68 -6.06 -8.55
N TYR A 23 -28.34 -6.03 -8.74
CA TYR A 23 -27.52 -4.91 -8.33
C TYR A 23 -27.25 -3.92 -9.45
N GLN A 24 -27.90 -2.77 -9.41
CA GLN A 24 -27.56 -1.62 -10.23
C GLN A 24 -26.37 -0.89 -9.61
N ILE A 25 -25.21 -0.96 -10.24
CA ILE A 25 -24.09 -0.07 -9.91
C ILE A 25 -24.52 1.34 -10.28
N THR A 26 -24.73 2.17 -9.27
CA THR A 26 -25.09 3.58 -9.42
C THR A 26 -23.85 4.43 -9.69
N THR A 27 -23.01 4.04 -10.64
CA THR A 27 -21.96 4.87 -11.18
C THR A 27 -22.40 5.36 -12.54
N ASP A 28 -22.18 6.65 -12.82
CA ASP A 28 -22.26 7.20 -14.18
C ASP A 28 -21.16 6.58 -15.07
N ILE A 29 -21.22 5.26 -15.27
CA ILE A 29 -20.38 4.58 -16.23
C ILE A 29 -21.00 4.84 -17.61
N SER A 30 -20.75 6.03 -18.15
CA SER A 30 -20.95 6.33 -19.56
C SER A 30 -20.06 5.39 -20.41
N SER A 31 -20.40 5.18 -21.67
CA SER A 31 -19.63 4.32 -22.58
C SER A 31 -18.11 4.63 -22.60
N GLY A 32 -17.70 5.86 -22.33
CA GLY A 32 -16.29 6.26 -22.21
C GLY A 32 -15.58 5.78 -20.92
N ASN A 33 -16.31 5.45 -19.86
CA ASN A 33 -15.69 4.91 -18.63
C ASN A 33 -15.24 3.45 -18.79
N ASN A 34 -15.85 2.69 -19.67
CA ASN A 34 -15.50 1.29 -19.91
C ASN A 34 -14.08 1.13 -20.45
N GLU A 35 -13.66 2.00 -21.37
CA GLU A 35 -12.31 2.00 -21.93
C GLU A 35 -11.28 2.31 -20.85
N LYS A 36 -11.56 3.26 -19.96
CA LYS A 36 -10.68 3.64 -18.86
C LYS A 36 -10.49 2.51 -17.83
N PHE A 37 -11.56 1.78 -17.49
CA PHE A 37 -11.45 0.61 -16.61
C PHE A 37 -10.69 -0.53 -17.28
N ASN A 38 -10.82 -0.72 -18.58
CA ASN A 38 -10.03 -1.70 -19.34
C ASN A 38 -8.56 -1.30 -19.37
N ASP A 39 -8.25 -0.03 -19.60
CA ASP A 39 -6.88 0.49 -19.56
C ASP A 39 -6.29 0.31 -18.15
N TRP A 40 -7.00 0.72 -17.10
CA TRP A 40 -6.57 0.47 -15.71
C TRP A 40 -6.30 -1.02 -15.44
N SER A 41 -7.19 -1.90 -15.85
CA SER A 41 -7.03 -3.35 -15.67
C SER A 41 -5.83 -3.89 -16.44
N SER A 42 -5.55 -3.37 -17.63
CA SER A 42 -4.38 -3.75 -18.43
C SER A 42 -3.07 -3.36 -17.74
N GLN A 43 -3.01 -2.17 -17.11
CA GLN A 43 -1.84 -1.72 -16.37
C GLN A 43 -1.56 -2.55 -15.09
N LYS A 44 -2.53 -3.36 -14.65
CA LYS A 44 -2.38 -4.26 -13.48
C LYS A 44 -2.10 -5.71 -13.86
N GLN A 45 -1.84 -5.99 -15.12
CA GLN A 45 -1.47 -7.33 -15.58
C GLN A 45 -0.08 -7.73 -15.10
N PHE A 46 0.09 -9.04 -14.95
CA PHE A 46 1.39 -9.67 -14.69
C PHE A 46 1.48 -10.94 -15.53
N THR A 47 2.50 -10.99 -16.37
CA THR A 47 2.74 -12.09 -17.31
C THR A 47 3.83 -13.01 -16.75
N PRO A 48 3.47 -14.18 -16.18
CA PRO A 48 4.44 -15.11 -15.65
C PRO A 48 5.08 -15.94 -16.76
N ASN A 49 6.34 -16.37 -16.55
CA ASN A 49 6.94 -17.48 -17.31
C ASN A 49 7.00 -18.78 -16.49
N ILE A 50 6.68 -18.71 -15.21
CA ILE A 50 6.55 -19.86 -14.30
C ILE A 50 5.24 -19.70 -13.53
N THR A 51 4.38 -20.70 -13.56
CA THR A 51 3.12 -20.73 -12.80
C THR A 51 3.13 -21.91 -11.85
N ILE A 52 2.77 -21.66 -10.60
CA ILE A 52 2.58 -22.67 -9.56
C ILE A 52 1.18 -22.52 -8.95
N ASN A 53 0.70 -23.56 -8.30
CA ASN A 53 -0.59 -23.54 -7.60
C ASN A 53 -0.45 -24.32 -6.29
N GLN A 54 0.16 -23.70 -5.28
CA GLN A 54 0.42 -24.33 -3.99
C GLN A 54 0.03 -23.41 -2.83
N PRO A 55 -0.50 -23.96 -1.74
CA PRO A 55 -0.84 -23.19 -0.55
C PRO A 55 0.32 -22.34 -0.03
N TYR A 56 1.52 -22.92 -0.02
CA TYR A 56 2.75 -22.26 0.41
C TYR A 56 3.84 -22.38 -0.65
N LEU A 57 4.65 -21.36 -0.80
CA LEU A 57 5.79 -21.38 -1.72
C LEU A 57 6.82 -22.46 -1.34
N THR A 58 6.98 -22.75 -0.04
CA THR A 58 7.84 -23.83 0.46
C THR A 58 7.45 -25.22 -0.07
N ASP A 59 6.17 -25.43 -0.34
CA ASP A 59 5.62 -26.72 -0.79
C ASP A 59 5.63 -26.85 -2.32
N SER A 60 6.04 -25.80 -3.02
CA SER A 60 5.96 -25.74 -4.49
C SER A 60 6.95 -26.65 -5.19
N GLY A 61 8.00 -27.10 -4.51
CA GLY A 61 9.13 -27.78 -5.15
C GLY A 61 9.89 -26.89 -6.15
N LEU A 62 9.68 -25.57 -6.08
CA LEU A 62 10.27 -24.59 -6.99
C LEU A 62 11.80 -24.58 -6.79
N ASN A 63 12.50 -25.05 -7.80
CA ASN A 63 13.96 -25.05 -7.82
C ASN A 63 14.45 -24.03 -8.84
N LEU A 64 14.85 -22.87 -8.33
CA LEU A 64 15.38 -21.76 -9.14
C LEU A 64 16.90 -21.76 -9.07
N PRO A 65 17.60 -21.42 -10.18
CA PRO A 65 19.07 -21.50 -10.23
C PRO A 65 19.79 -20.59 -9.25
N MET A 66 19.21 -19.42 -8.89
CA MET A 66 19.78 -18.41 -7.98
C MET A 66 21.25 -18.11 -8.26
N LYS A 67 21.56 -17.80 -9.53
CA LYS A 67 22.91 -17.55 -10.01
C LYS A 67 23.13 -16.07 -10.25
N GLU A 68 24.39 -15.69 -10.33
CA GLU A 68 24.77 -14.35 -10.77
C GLU A 68 24.18 -14.03 -12.16
N GLY A 69 23.57 -12.85 -12.27
CA GLY A 69 22.85 -12.40 -13.45
C GLY A 69 21.35 -12.70 -13.41
N ASP A 70 20.86 -13.47 -12.45
CA ASP A 70 19.44 -13.80 -12.36
C ASP A 70 18.62 -12.69 -11.69
N THR A 71 17.39 -12.53 -12.16
CA THR A 71 16.38 -11.62 -11.57
C THR A 71 15.06 -12.34 -11.45
N TYR A 72 14.47 -12.27 -10.26
CA TYR A 72 13.26 -12.98 -9.89
C TYR A 72 12.14 -12.01 -9.56
N PHE A 73 10.98 -12.28 -10.11
CA PHE A 73 9.73 -11.56 -9.86
C PHE A 73 8.69 -12.52 -9.32
N PHE A 74 8.33 -12.39 -8.07
CA PHE A 74 7.33 -13.25 -7.44
C PHE A 74 6.03 -12.47 -7.22
N LYS A 75 4.96 -12.97 -7.81
CA LYS A 75 3.59 -12.56 -7.49
C LYS A 75 2.91 -13.69 -6.72
N PRO A 76 3.21 -13.84 -5.43
CA PRO A 76 2.56 -14.85 -4.59
C PRO A 76 1.18 -14.33 -4.20
N GLY A 77 0.25 -15.24 -3.93
CA GLY A 77 -1.00 -14.89 -3.25
C GLY A 77 -0.73 -14.35 -1.83
N LEU A 78 -1.70 -13.63 -1.26
CA LEU A 78 -1.61 -13.19 0.12
C LEU A 78 -1.58 -14.39 1.08
N GLY A 79 -0.63 -14.40 2.03
CA GLY A 79 -0.53 -15.47 3.04
C GLY A 79 0.09 -16.80 2.55
N THR A 80 0.74 -16.81 1.39
CA THR A 80 1.38 -18.01 0.81
C THR A 80 2.80 -18.30 1.30
N GLY A 81 3.23 -17.69 2.42
CA GLY A 81 4.54 -17.96 3.02
C GLY A 81 5.73 -17.39 2.24
N LYS A 82 5.54 -16.31 1.46
CA LYS A 82 6.58 -15.67 0.63
C LYS A 82 7.87 -15.39 1.40
N THR A 83 7.77 -14.81 2.59
CA THR A 83 8.92 -14.41 3.40
C THR A 83 9.67 -15.63 3.94
N THR A 84 8.94 -16.67 4.37
CA THR A 84 9.55 -17.92 4.86
C THR A 84 10.35 -18.61 3.76
N TRP A 85 9.74 -18.78 2.60
CA TRP A 85 10.42 -19.36 1.44
C TRP A 85 11.66 -18.54 1.05
N LEU A 86 11.55 -17.23 1.00
CA LEU A 86 12.68 -16.35 0.68
C LEU A 86 13.83 -16.54 1.66
N ILE A 87 13.56 -16.54 2.96
CA ILE A 87 14.60 -16.71 4.01
C ILE A 87 15.31 -18.06 3.84
N ASP A 88 14.58 -19.14 3.57
CA ASP A 88 15.16 -20.45 3.34
C ASP A 88 16.07 -20.48 2.11
N GLU A 89 15.70 -19.78 1.04
CA GLU A 89 16.57 -19.64 -0.14
C GLU A 89 17.81 -18.76 0.15
N LEU A 90 17.64 -17.67 0.89
CA LEU A 90 18.74 -16.78 1.25
C LEU A 90 19.79 -17.46 2.14
N LYS A 91 19.41 -18.40 2.99
CA LYS A 91 20.34 -19.21 3.81
C LYS A 91 21.28 -20.05 2.96
N LYS A 92 20.87 -20.44 1.74
CA LYS A 92 21.73 -21.18 0.78
C LYS A 92 22.77 -20.30 0.09
N LEU A 93 22.58 -18.98 0.13
CA LEU A 93 23.36 -17.97 -0.59
C LEU A 93 24.22 -17.14 0.38
N HIS A 94 24.92 -17.84 1.30
CA HIS A 94 25.75 -17.23 2.34
C HIS A 94 27.00 -16.50 1.81
N GLN A 95 27.41 -16.80 0.58
CA GLN A 95 28.57 -16.17 -0.08
C GLN A 95 28.28 -14.74 -0.57
N TYR A 96 27.02 -14.33 -0.60
CA TYR A 96 26.64 -13.00 -1.07
C TYR A 96 26.24 -12.10 0.10
N ARG A 97 26.68 -10.85 0.05
CA ARG A 97 26.10 -9.78 0.88
C ARG A 97 24.69 -9.48 0.42
N LYS A 98 23.77 -9.21 1.35
CA LYS A 98 22.35 -9.07 1.04
C LYS A 98 21.81 -7.73 1.54
N TYR A 99 20.98 -7.08 0.73
CA TYR A 99 20.27 -5.86 1.06
C TYR A 99 18.78 -6.07 0.84
N ALA A 100 17.98 -5.98 1.92
CA ALA A 100 16.53 -6.01 1.85
C ALA A 100 16.00 -4.56 1.86
N LEU A 101 15.38 -4.15 0.76
CA LEU A 101 14.82 -2.83 0.57
C LEU A 101 13.32 -2.85 0.82
N GLY A 102 12.84 -1.91 1.63
CA GLY A 102 11.42 -1.74 1.92
C GLY A 102 11.01 -0.27 1.90
N LYS A 103 9.71 -0.03 1.99
CA LYS A 103 9.15 1.32 2.06
C LYS A 103 9.24 1.90 3.47
N ILE A 104 9.00 1.08 4.51
CA ILE A 104 8.91 1.50 5.92
C ILE A 104 9.66 0.57 6.86
N ASN A 105 10.12 1.13 7.98
CA ASN A 105 10.91 0.39 8.98
C ASN A 105 10.14 -0.76 9.63
N ASN A 106 8.83 -0.62 9.89
CA ASN A 106 8.06 -1.69 10.55
C ASN A 106 8.07 -3.01 9.76
N LEU A 107 7.97 -2.96 8.43
CA LEU A 107 8.09 -4.13 7.57
C LEU A 107 9.48 -4.75 7.66
N LEU A 108 10.52 -3.91 7.71
CA LEU A 108 11.90 -4.34 7.79
C LEU A 108 12.20 -4.99 9.14
N PHE A 109 11.72 -4.42 10.25
CA PHE A 109 11.86 -5.05 11.57
C PHE A 109 11.18 -6.42 11.66
N GLN A 110 10.00 -6.57 11.03
CA GLN A 110 9.33 -7.88 10.96
C GLN A 110 10.11 -8.88 10.08
N PHE A 111 10.73 -8.41 9.00
CA PHE A 111 11.60 -9.22 8.16
C PHE A 111 12.84 -9.66 8.95
N ILE A 112 13.54 -8.73 9.61
CA ILE A 112 14.72 -9.00 10.46
C ILE A 112 14.39 -10.01 11.55
N ALA A 113 13.28 -9.84 12.26
CA ALA A 113 12.85 -10.76 13.32
C ALA A 113 12.68 -12.22 12.85
N LYS A 114 12.38 -12.42 11.57
CA LYS A 114 12.24 -13.77 10.96
C LYS A 114 13.54 -14.36 10.45
N THR A 115 14.63 -13.58 10.40
CA THR A 115 15.91 -14.01 9.82
C THR A 115 16.92 -14.54 10.84
N ASP A 116 16.50 -14.76 12.10
CA ASP A 116 17.36 -15.29 13.17
C ASP A 116 18.69 -14.53 13.34
N GLY A 117 18.70 -13.22 13.08
CA GLY A 117 19.88 -12.36 13.16
C GLY A 117 20.78 -12.34 11.91
N ASP A 118 20.37 -12.96 10.81
CA ASP A 118 21.12 -12.87 9.53
C ASP A 118 21.07 -11.45 8.92
N PHE A 119 20.07 -10.64 9.26
CA PHE A 119 19.96 -9.24 8.85
C PHE A 119 19.93 -8.32 10.07
N CYS A 120 20.51 -7.13 9.92
CA CYS A 120 20.38 -6.05 10.88
C CYS A 120 19.74 -4.82 10.24
N HIS A 121 19.08 -4.00 11.05
CA HIS A 121 18.63 -2.71 10.59
C HIS A 121 19.82 -1.75 10.48
N TYR A 122 19.91 -0.99 9.39
CA TYR A 122 21.05 -0.10 9.16
C TYR A 122 21.29 0.92 10.29
N GLN A 123 20.25 1.32 11.04
CA GLN A 123 20.36 2.24 12.18
C GLN A 123 20.94 1.60 13.45
N GLU A 124 20.99 0.28 13.53
CA GLU A 124 21.59 -0.44 14.67
C GLU A 124 23.12 -0.51 14.57
N HIS A 125 23.64 -0.33 13.38
CA HIS A 125 25.03 -0.05 13.15
C HIS A 125 25.23 1.47 13.24
N ASP A 126 25.93 1.95 14.26
CA ASP A 126 26.27 3.35 14.55
C ASP A 126 26.66 4.16 13.28
N GLY A 127 25.75 4.36 12.37
CA GLY A 127 25.64 5.26 11.21
C GLY A 127 26.90 5.65 10.45
N TYR A 128 28.08 5.13 10.81
CA TYR A 128 29.36 5.51 10.28
C TYR A 128 30.18 4.32 9.82
N ILE A 129 30.39 4.30 8.50
CA ILE A 129 31.39 3.48 7.81
C ILE A 129 31.06 1.99 7.83
N LEU A 130 30.17 1.62 6.94
CA LEU A 130 30.10 0.26 6.40
C LEU A 130 31.44 -0.03 5.73
N LYS A 131 32.35 -0.67 6.45
CA LYS A 131 33.61 -1.09 5.85
C LYS A 131 33.30 -2.10 4.75
N LYS A 132 33.96 -1.96 3.60
CA LYS A 132 33.84 -2.86 2.45
C LYS A 132 34.07 -4.35 2.79
N ASP A 133 34.74 -4.62 3.91
CA ASP A 133 35.10 -5.96 4.40
C ASP A 133 34.06 -6.55 5.38
N ASP A 134 32.96 -5.81 5.66
CA ASP A 134 31.91 -6.27 6.55
C ASP A 134 30.87 -7.06 5.77
N ASN A 135 30.73 -8.35 6.04
CA ASN A 135 29.74 -9.25 5.44
C ASN A 135 28.34 -9.08 6.01
N THR A 136 28.06 -7.98 6.69
CA THR A 136 26.78 -7.70 7.31
C THR A 136 25.67 -7.54 6.25
N ASN A 137 24.57 -8.26 6.42
CA ASN A 137 23.37 -8.10 5.62
C ASN A 137 22.48 -7.01 6.20
N PHE A 138 21.96 -6.12 5.37
CA PHE A 138 21.16 -4.97 5.82
C PHE A 138 19.73 -5.02 5.34
N ALA A 139 18.83 -4.63 6.26
CA ALA A 139 17.47 -4.25 5.93
C ALA A 139 17.32 -2.74 6.10
N LEU A 140 16.87 -2.04 5.06
CA LEU A 140 16.81 -0.59 5.04
C LEU A 140 15.64 -0.05 4.22
N CYS A 141 15.11 1.09 4.63
CA CYS A 141 14.16 1.82 3.81
C CYS A 141 14.86 2.40 2.57
N ILE A 142 14.12 2.49 1.47
CA ILE A 142 14.67 3.00 0.21
C ILE A 142 15.24 4.43 0.33
N ASN A 143 14.65 5.29 1.16
CA ASN A 143 15.17 6.63 1.43
C ASN A 143 16.50 6.64 2.18
N SER A 144 16.88 5.54 2.79
CA SER A 144 18.14 5.37 3.52
C SER A 144 19.29 4.87 2.65
N LEU A 145 19.04 4.64 1.36
CA LEU A 145 20.10 4.32 0.38
C LEU A 145 21.20 5.38 0.34
N ILE A 146 20.88 6.63 0.70
CA ILE A 146 21.85 7.74 0.75
C ILE A 146 23.01 7.52 1.73
N HIS A 147 22.92 6.54 2.63
CA HIS A 147 23.98 6.16 3.56
C HIS A 147 24.95 5.13 2.99
N PHE A 148 24.74 4.70 1.75
CA PHE A 148 25.55 3.71 1.05
C PHE A 148 26.17 4.30 -0.21
N ASP A 149 27.32 3.78 -0.59
CA ASP A 149 27.95 4.08 -1.87
C ASP A 149 27.54 3.07 -2.94
N SER A 150 27.62 3.44 -4.21
CA SER A 150 27.23 2.56 -5.32
C SER A 150 27.99 1.23 -5.31
N GLU A 151 29.26 1.26 -4.89
CA GLU A 151 30.18 0.11 -4.81
C GLU A 151 29.78 -0.89 -3.72
N ASP A 152 29.02 -0.48 -2.73
CA ASP A 152 28.52 -1.38 -1.66
C ASP A 152 27.60 -2.47 -2.21
N PHE A 153 26.99 -2.22 -3.37
CA PHE A 153 26.07 -3.15 -4.03
C PHE A 153 26.74 -4.11 -5.01
N ASP A 154 28.05 -3.99 -5.23
CA ASP A 154 28.79 -4.85 -6.16
C ASP A 154 28.68 -6.33 -5.76
N GLY A 155 28.16 -7.16 -6.66
CA GLY A 155 28.04 -8.60 -6.45
C GLY A 155 27.08 -9.02 -5.33
N SER A 156 26.24 -8.11 -4.82
CA SER A 156 25.31 -8.37 -3.73
C SER A 156 23.99 -9.02 -4.21
N ILE A 157 23.14 -9.41 -3.26
CA ILE A 157 21.73 -9.73 -3.52
C ILE A 157 20.88 -8.55 -3.08
N ILE A 158 20.10 -8.02 -4.00
CA ILE A 158 19.07 -7.01 -3.70
C ILE A 158 17.71 -7.68 -3.61
N ILE A 159 17.06 -7.52 -2.46
CA ILE A 159 15.72 -8.02 -2.18
C ILE A 159 14.80 -6.83 -2.06
N ILE A 160 13.70 -6.84 -2.81
CA ILE A 160 12.69 -5.77 -2.74
C ILE A 160 11.37 -6.42 -2.34
N ASP A 161 11.03 -6.33 -1.07
CA ASP A 161 9.72 -6.77 -0.58
C ASP A 161 8.69 -5.65 -0.74
N GLU A 162 7.50 -5.97 -1.23
CA GLU A 162 6.46 -5.03 -1.64
C GLU A 162 6.99 -4.01 -2.70
N VAL A 163 7.51 -4.55 -3.80
CA VAL A 163 8.20 -3.75 -4.84
C VAL A 163 7.34 -2.62 -5.41
N MET A 164 6.03 -2.81 -5.56
CA MET A 164 5.12 -1.75 -6.02
C MET A 164 5.09 -0.56 -5.05
N SER A 165 5.11 -0.84 -3.74
CA SER A 165 5.19 0.20 -2.70
C SER A 165 6.53 0.94 -2.72
N VAL A 166 7.63 0.21 -2.91
CA VAL A 166 8.99 0.78 -3.04
C VAL A 166 9.09 1.67 -4.28
N LEU A 167 8.58 1.23 -5.43
CA LEU A 167 8.58 2.03 -6.67
C LEU A 167 7.72 3.28 -6.55
N LYS A 168 6.54 3.19 -5.93
CA LYS A 168 5.71 4.38 -5.63
C LYS A 168 6.45 5.37 -4.72
N GLN A 169 7.23 4.88 -3.74
CA GLN A 169 8.01 5.71 -2.83
C GLN A 169 9.13 6.49 -3.55
N LEU A 170 9.77 5.92 -4.59
CA LEU A 170 10.78 6.63 -5.40
C LEU A 170 10.23 7.95 -5.99
N TYR A 171 8.93 8.00 -6.29
CA TYR A 171 8.28 9.16 -6.88
C TYR A 171 7.51 10.01 -5.86
N SER A 172 7.54 9.62 -4.58
CA SER A 172 6.86 10.34 -3.52
C SER A 172 7.49 11.72 -3.26
N PRO A 173 6.68 12.77 -3.02
CA PRO A 173 7.17 14.06 -2.55
C PRO A 173 7.94 13.98 -1.22
N PHE A 174 7.74 12.92 -0.44
CA PHE A 174 8.43 12.66 0.83
C PHE A 174 9.96 12.65 0.69
N LEU A 175 10.51 12.22 -0.44
CA LEU A 175 11.94 12.21 -0.67
C LEU A 175 12.56 13.62 -0.82
N GLY A 176 11.75 14.63 -1.12
CA GLY A 176 12.18 16.03 -1.23
C GLY A 176 13.41 16.20 -2.14
N SER A 177 14.40 16.96 -1.67
CA SER A 177 15.65 17.23 -2.41
C SER A 177 16.54 15.99 -2.60
N ARG A 178 16.35 14.94 -1.81
CA ARG A 178 17.13 13.69 -1.87
C ARG A 178 16.66 12.73 -2.97
N ARG A 179 15.51 12.98 -3.58
CA ARG A 179 14.87 12.09 -4.55
C ARG A 179 15.81 11.61 -5.65
N ASN A 180 16.54 12.53 -6.29
CA ASN A 180 17.43 12.18 -7.40
C ASN A 180 18.59 11.30 -6.95
N THR A 181 19.13 11.52 -5.75
CA THR A 181 20.19 10.70 -5.16
C THR A 181 19.68 9.30 -4.85
N VAL A 182 18.49 9.19 -4.25
CA VAL A 182 17.87 7.90 -3.94
C VAL A 182 17.56 7.11 -5.22
N ILE A 183 17.00 7.75 -6.24
CA ILE A 183 16.74 7.11 -7.55
C ILE A 183 18.03 6.58 -8.14
N ARG A 184 19.09 7.40 -8.23
CA ARG A 184 20.38 6.97 -8.76
C ARG A 184 20.97 5.79 -8.00
N LEU A 185 20.94 5.82 -6.67
CA LEU A 185 21.47 4.72 -5.83
C LEU A 185 20.64 3.46 -5.97
N PHE A 186 19.30 3.59 -6.11
CA PHE A 186 18.44 2.45 -6.39
C PHE A 186 18.77 1.81 -7.75
N GLU A 187 18.94 2.61 -8.80
CA GLU A 187 19.36 2.11 -10.11
C GLU A 187 20.72 1.38 -10.03
N GLU A 188 21.70 2.00 -9.35
CA GLU A 188 23.02 1.39 -9.17
C GLU A 188 22.93 0.08 -8.38
N ALA A 189 22.14 0.03 -7.31
CA ALA A 189 21.92 -1.20 -6.56
C ALA A 189 21.36 -2.31 -7.46
N ILE A 190 20.37 -1.99 -8.31
CA ILE A 190 19.79 -2.95 -9.25
C ILE A 190 20.80 -3.41 -10.30
N ARG A 191 21.59 -2.50 -10.88
CA ARG A 191 22.57 -2.81 -11.94
C ARG A 191 23.74 -3.65 -11.43
N ARG A 192 24.27 -3.32 -10.24
CA ARG A 192 25.51 -3.90 -9.68
C ARG A 192 25.29 -5.21 -8.93
N ALA A 193 24.05 -5.49 -8.53
CA ALA A 193 23.71 -6.71 -7.82
C ALA A 193 24.03 -7.96 -8.65
N ALA A 194 24.53 -9.02 -8.02
CA ALA A 194 24.62 -10.34 -8.61
C ALA A 194 23.21 -10.91 -8.87
N ILE A 195 22.32 -10.80 -7.89
CA ILE A 195 20.96 -11.33 -7.95
C ILE A 195 19.98 -10.23 -7.49
N VAL A 196 18.82 -10.14 -8.16
CA VAL A 196 17.72 -9.26 -7.75
C VAL A 196 16.47 -10.10 -7.52
N ILE A 197 15.80 -9.92 -6.37
CA ILE A 197 14.59 -10.63 -5.98
C ILE A 197 13.51 -9.62 -5.65
N CYS A 198 12.45 -9.59 -6.45
CA CYS A 198 11.29 -8.71 -6.31
C CYS A 198 10.07 -9.53 -5.87
N LEU A 199 9.45 -9.17 -4.74
CA LEU A 199 8.26 -9.85 -4.23
C LEU A 199 7.13 -8.83 -4.04
N ASP A 200 5.94 -9.11 -4.59
CA ASP A 200 4.76 -8.30 -4.34
C ASP A 200 3.48 -9.03 -4.79
N GLY A 201 2.46 -9.06 -3.94
CA GLY A 201 1.14 -9.63 -4.30
C GLY A 201 0.39 -8.83 -5.38
N THR A 202 0.77 -7.57 -5.58
CA THR A 202 0.18 -6.65 -6.57
C THR A 202 1.09 -6.36 -7.77
N LEU A 203 2.18 -7.14 -7.92
CA LEU A 203 3.18 -6.95 -8.97
C LEU A 203 2.56 -6.86 -10.37
N THR A 204 3.09 -5.95 -11.19
CA THR A 204 2.61 -5.69 -12.55
C THR A 204 3.74 -5.78 -13.58
N ASP A 205 3.37 -5.98 -14.84
CA ASP A 205 4.33 -6.00 -15.96
C ASP A 205 5.12 -4.68 -16.07
N ASN A 206 4.50 -3.55 -15.73
CA ASN A 206 5.20 -2.26 -15.73
C ASN A 206 6.40 -2.25 -14.77
N ALA A 207 6.26 -2.82 -13.57
CA ALA A 207 7.36 -2.93 -12.61
C ALA A 207 8.41 -3.95 -13.08
N VAL A 208 7.97 -5.06 -13.65
CA VAL A 208 8.87 -6.10 -14.21
C VAL A 208 9.73 -5.51 -15.32
N GLU A 209 9.12 -4.80 -16.28
CA GLU A 209 9.84 -4.20 -17.39
C GLU A 209 10.80 -3.11 -16.94
N PHE A 210 10.37 -2.26 -16.01
CA PHE A 210 11.24 -1.25 -15.42
C PHE A 210 12.53 -1.86 -14.81
N ILE A 211 12.38 -2.89 -13.99
CA ILE A 211 13.54 -3.57 -13.38
C ILE A 211 14.39 -4.27 -14.45
N LYS A 212 13.77 -4.89 -15.48
CA LYS A 212 14.50 -5.50 -16.61
C LYS A 212 15.32 -4.47 -17.39
N GLU A 213 14.78 -3.29 -17.64
CA GLU A 213 15.50 -2.22 -18.33
C GLU A 213 16.71 -1.75 -17.52
N LEU A 214 16.57 -1.62 -16.19
CA LEU A 214 17.68 -1.28 -15.31
C LEU A 214 18.77 -2.37 -15.29
N ARG A 215 18.37 -3.64 -15.32
CA ARG A 215 19.29 -4.80 -15.27
C ARG A 215 20.04 -5.04 -16.59
N GLY A 216 19.40 -4.75 -17.72
CA GLY A 216 19.93 -4.98 -19.07
C GLY A 216 19.52 -6.32 -19.70
N LYS A 217 19.74 -6.44 -21.01
CA LYS A 217 19.21 -7.54 -21.83
C LYS A 217 19.90 -8.89 -21.64
N ASP A 218 21.13 -8.88 -21.11
CA ASP A 218 21.97 -10.07 -20.98
C ASP A 218 21.78 -10.82 -19.66
N LYS A 219 20.65 -10.60 -19.00
CA LYS A 219 20.31 -11.20 -17.70
C LYS A 219 19.17 -12.22 -17.85
N ASN A 220 19.08 -13.13 -16.90
CA ASN A 220 17.98 -14.10 -16.87
C ASN A 220 16.83 -13.57 -16.02
N TYR A 221 15.61 -13.77 -16.49
CA TYR A 221 14.39 -13.24 -15.85
C TYR A 221 13.40 -14.37 -15.59
N TYR A 222 12.98 -14.48 -14.33
CA TYR A 222 12.02 -15.48 -13.85
C TYR A 222 10.83 -14.76 -13.23
N SER A 223 9.67 -14.84 -13.88
CA SER A 223 8.41 -14.26 -13.42
C SER A 223 7.50 -15.37 -12.93
N VAL A 224 7.37 -15.49 -11.62
CA VAL A 224 6.66 -16.58 -10.93
C VAL A 224 5.32 -16.09 -10.42
N LEU A 225 4.25 -16.73 -10.85
CA LEU A 225 2.88 -16.53 -10.34
C LEU A 225 2.47 -17.73 -9.50
N ASN A 226 2.01 -17.49 -8.28
CA ASN A 226 1.28 -18.49 -7.53
C ASN A 226 -0.23 -18.23 -7.67
N GLU A 227 -0.93 -19.09 -8.40
CA GLU A 227 -2.37 -19.00 -8.64
C GLU A 227 -3.22 -19.45 -7.44
N HIS A 228 -2.58 -20.02 -6.41
CA HIS A 228 -3.31 -20.48 -5.24
C HIS A 228 -4.02 -19.33 -4.54
N LYS A 229 -5.30 -19.50 -4.29
CA LYS A 229 -6.17 -18.52 -3.61
C LYS A 229 -6.60 -19.07 -2.24
N PRO A 230 -5.72 -18.99 -1.22
CA PRO A 230 -5.93 -19.72 0.05
C PRO A 230 -7.10 -19.17 0.87
N ASN A 231 -7.37 -17.86 0.79
CA ASN A 231 -8.29 -17.19 1.70
C ASN A 231 -9.43 -16.54 0.91
N ARG A 232 -10.51 -17.31 0.72
CA ARG A 232 -11.77 -16.74 0.20
C ARG A 232 -12.57 -16.15 1.34
N PHE A 233 -12.55 -14.83 1.43
CA PHE A 233 -13.38 -14.13 2.41
C PHE A 233 -14.82 -14.03 1.92
N ASN A 234 -15.76 -14.13 2.87
CA ASN A 234 -17.15 -13.70 2.67
C ASN A 234 -17.25 -12.21 2.94
N ILE A 235 -17.45 -11.45 1.89
CA ILE A 235 -17.41 -9.97 1.92
C ILE A 235 -18.78 -9.41 1.63
N THR A 236 -19.25 -8.53 2.49
CA THR A 236 -20.47 -7.76 2.26
C THR A 236 -20.10 -6.28 2.09
N ILE A 237 -20.34 -5.73 0.92
CA ILE A 237 -20.20 -4.30 0.65
C ILE A 237 -21.43 -3.59 1.18
N LEU A 238 -21.25 -2.78 2.23
CA LEU A 238 -22.34 -2.05 2.87
C LEU A 238 -22.67 -0.76 2.11
N GLN A 239 -23.95 -0.58 1.82
CA GLN A 239 -24.50 0.64 1.26
C GLN A 239 -25.41 1.29 2.30
N THR A 240 -25.12 2.54 2.65
CA THR A 240 -25.98 3.27 3.57
C THR A 240 -27.20 3.81 2.83
N THR A 241 -28.38 3.51 3.35
CA THR A 241 -29.66 4.01 2.84
C THR A 241 -30.28 5.01 3.81
N ASP A 242 -30.94 6.01 3.28
CA ASP A 242 -31.73 6.94 4.08
C ASP A 242 -33.01 6.26 4.59
N THR A 243 -33.20 6.23 5.88
CA THR A 243 -34.30 5.54 6.56
C THR A 243 -35.68 6.03 6.08
N ASN A 244 -35.80 7.29 5.64
CA ASN A 244 -37.10 7.88 5.28
C ASN A 244 -37.38 7.76 3.77
N SER A 245 -36.36 7.94 2.94
CA SER A 245 -36.52 8.00 1.47
C SER A 245 -36.07 6.74 0.74
N GLY A 246 -35.35 5.82 1.42
CA GLY A 246 -34.73 4.65 0.80
C GLY A 246 -33.60 4.99 -0.18
N LYS A 247 -33.18 6.27 -0.26
CA LYS A 247 -32.09 6.67 -1.16
C LYS A 247 -30.73 6.23 -0.63
N ILE A 248 -29.86 5.78 -1.52
CA ILE A 248 -28.48 5.45 -1.19
C ILE A 248 -27.72 6.73 -0.85
N LEU A 249 -27.05 6.73 0.30
CA LEU A 249 -26.20 7.81 0.79
C LEU A 249 -24.73 7.42 0.63
N MET A 250 -24.11 7.84 -0.44
CA MET A 250 -22.79 7.37 -0.90
C MET A 250 -21.64 7.58 0.12
N ASN A 251 -21.73 8.61 0.96
CA ASN A 251 -20.66 9.00 1.89
C ASN A 251 -21.09 9.00 3.35
N GLU A 252 -22.17 8.29 3.69
CA GLU A 252 -22.74 8.23 5.03
C GLU A 252 -22.36 6.92 5.72
N MET A 253 -21.64 6.99 6.83
CA MET A 253 -21.12 5.82 7.55
C MET A 253 -21.73 5.62 8.94
N SER A 254 -22.70 6.46 9.37
CA SER A 254 -23.25 6.39 10.73
C SER A 254 -23.89 5.04 11.05
N GLY A 255 -24.59 4.44 10.08
CA GLY A 255 -25.16 3.11 10.25
C GLY A 255 -24.10 2.03 10.50
N VAL A 256 -22.98 2.11 9.80
CA VAL A 256 -21.86 1.16 9.96
C VAL A 256 -21.21 1.33 11.34
N ILE A 257 -20.95 2.57 11.76
CA ILE A 257 -20.40 2.86 13.09
C ILE A 257 -21.36 2.34 14.19
N LYS A 258 -22.66 2.60 14.05
CA LYS A 258 -23.66 2.04 14.98
C LYS A 258 -23.61 0.52 15.03
N GLN A 259 -23.53 -0.15 13.88
CA GLN A 259 -23.43 -1.61 13.83
C GLN A 259 -22.15 -2.11 14.52
N ILE A 260 -21.02 -1.48 14.31
CA ILE A 260 -19.75 -1.83 14.97
C ILE A 260 -19.89 -1.72 16.49
N LEU A 261 -20.44 -0.61 16.98
CA LEU A 261 -20.59 -0.35 18.42
C LEU A 261 -21.63 -1.28 19.09
N SER A 262 -22.60 -1.77 18.33
CA SER A 262 -23.64 -2.67 18.86
C SER A 262 -23.20 -4.12 19.07
N HIS A 263 -21.99 -4.50 18.68
CA HIS A 263 -21.49 -5.85 18.94
C HIS A 263 -21.12 -6.04 20.41
N ASP A 264 -21.59 -7.13 21.00
CA ASP A 264 -21.19 -7.57 22.34
C ASP A 264 -19.94 -8.47 22.32
N GLU A 265 -19.59 -9.00 21.15
CA GLU A 265 -18.44 -9.88 20.91
C GLU A 265 -17.31 -9.12 20.17
N PRO A 266 -16.06 -9.60 20.25
CA PRO A 266 -14.91 -8.90 19.66
C PRO A 266 -15.01 -8.70 18.15
N VAL A 267 -14.70 -7.51 17.66
CA VAL A 267 -14.64 -7.17 16.24
C VAL A 267 -13.30 -6.57 15.84
N PHE A 268 -12.89 -6.87 14.61
CA PHE A 268 -11.68 -6.33 14.00
C PHE A 268 -12.03 -5.23 13.02
N ILE A 269 -11.36 -4.08 13.12
CA ILE A 269 -11.67 -2.91 12.29
C ILE A 269 -10.40 -2.41 11.61
N THR A 270 -10.48 -2.16 10.32
CA THR A 270 -9.49 -1.40 9.58
C THR A 270 -10.13 -0.12 9.05
N ALA A 271 -9.46 1.02 9.22
CA ALA A 271 -9.95 2.29 8.68
C ALA A 271 -8.80 3.06 8.03
N THR A 272 -9.04 3.58 6.83
CA THR A 272 -8.00 4.27 6.05
C THR A 272 -7.70 5.69 6.51
N SER A 273 -8.50 6.23 7.44
CA SER A 273 -8.30 7.54 8.06
C SER A 273 -7.97 7.40 9.53
N GLN A 274 -6.83 7.95 9.98
CA GLN A 274 -6.45 8.01 11.39
C GLN A 274 -7.54 8.69 12.24
N LYS A 275 -8.15 9.76 11.72
CA LYS A 275 -9.25 10.45 12.40
C LYS A 275 -10.49 9.57 12.60
N ASN A 276 -10.79 8.67 11.67
CA ASN A 276 -11.87 7.71 11.84
C ASN A 276 -11.51 6.65 12.89
N CYS A 277 -10.23 6.19 12.94
CA CYS A 277 -9.76 5.27 13.97
C CYS A 277 -9.92 5.89 15.37
N GLU A 278 -9.49 7.14 15.55
CA GLU A 278 -9.58 7.86 16.81
C GLU A 278 -11.02 8.15 17.21
N THR A 279 -11.87 8.56 16.25
CA THR A 279 -13.29 8.79 16.51
C THR A 279 -13.98 7.53 17.02
N LEU A 280 -13.75 6.40 16.35
CA LEU A 280 -14.33 5.12 16.72
C LEU A 280 -13.81 4.62 18.08
N ASP A 281 -12.51 4.78 18.35
CA ASP A 281 -11.90 4.45 19.65
C ASP A 281 -12.57 5.23 20.78
N ARG A 282 -12.73 6.56 20.65
CA ARG A 282 -13.36 7.40 21.68
C ARG A 282 -14.82 7.03 21.91
N MET A 283 -15.58 6.82 20.83
CA MET A 283 -16.98 6.41 20.93
C MET A 283 -17.12 5.04 21.63
N ALA A 284 -16.31 4.06 21.23
CA ALA A 284 -16.33 2.73 21.84
C ALA A 284 -15.89 2.75 23.31
N THR A 285 -14.86 3.52 23.64
CA THR A 285 -14.39 3.68 25.01
C THR A 285 -15.44 4.38 25.89
N SER A 286 -16.18 5.35 25.37
CA SER A 286 -17.28 6.00 26.11
C SER A 286 -18.43 5.04 26.44
N GLU A 287 -18.62 3.99 25.64
CA GLU A 287 -19.55 2.89 25.91
C GLU A 287 -18.98 1.79 26.82
N GLY A 288 -17.75 1.97 27.33
CA GLY A 288 -17.07 1.03 28.24
C GLY A 288 -16.37 -0.14 27.56
N LYS A 289 -16.22 -0.11 26.24
CA LYS A 289 -15.53 -1.16 25.48
C LYS A 289 -14.00 -1.04 25.62
N LYS A 290 -13.31 -2.17 25.68
CA LYS A 290 -11.85 -2.24 25.66
C LYS A 290 -11.34 -2.20 24.24
N VAL A 291 -10.57 -1.16 23.90
CA VAL A 291 -10.10 -0.90 22.53
C VAL A 291 -8.56 -1.01 22.45
N ILE A 292 -8.08 -1.70 21.43
CA ILE A 292 -6.69 -1.60 20.95
C ILE A 292 -6.71 -0.77 19.66
N ARG A 293 -6.10 0.42 19.68
CA ARG A 293 -5.95 1.28 18.51
C ARG A 293 -4.48 1.36 18.08
N LEU A 294 -4.21 1.00 16.83
CA LEU A 294 -2.90 1.10 16.21
C LEU A 294 -2.93 2.07 15.03
N ASP A 295 -2.34 3.22 15.22
CA ASP A 295 -2.16 4.26 14.19
C ASP A 295 -0.81 4.99 14.37
N SER A 296 -0.55 6.05 13.61
CA SER A 296 0.70 6.82 13.67
C SER A 296 0.95 7.46 15.04
N THR A 297 -0.11 7.76 15.81
CA THR A 297 0.00 8.40 17.13
C THR A 297 0.21 7.39 18.25
N THR A 298 -0.30 6.18 18.12
CA THR A 298 -0.21 5.14 19.15
C THR A 298 0.94 4.15 18.93
N SER A 299 1.38 3.96 17.69
CA SER A 299 2.45 3.01 17.33
C SER A 299 3.78 3.22 18.09
N PRO A 300 4.19 4.45 18.53
CA PRO A 300 5.39 4.63 19.33
C PRO A 300 5.29 4.09 20.75
N ASN A 301 4.08 3.83 21.26
CA ASN A 301 3.85 3.37 22.63
C ASN A 301 4.40 1.94 22.84
N GLU A 302 4.98 1.68 24.00
CA GLU A 302 5.55 0.37 24.34
C GLU A 302 4.54 -0.77 24.28
N CYS A 303 3.29 -0.53 24.66
CA CYS A 303 2.21 -1.51 24.54
C CYS A 303 1.94 -1.87 23.07
N MET A 304 2.01 -0.89 22.17
CA MET A 304 1.81 -1.12 20.73
C MET A 304 3.01 -1.81 20.09
N LYS A 305 4.23 -1.56 20.55
CA LYS A 305 5.42 -2.32 20.11
C LYS A 305 5.29 -3.81 20.48
N ARG A 306 4.78 -4.11 21.68
CA ARG A 306 4.47 -5.49 22.09
C ARG A 306 3.37 -6.10 21.21
N PHE A 307 2.31 -5.36 20.92
CA PHE A 307 1.27 -5.79 19.99
C PHE A 307 1.85 -6.09 18.60
N LEU A 308 2.69 -5.21 18.06
CA LEU A 308 3.33 -5.38 16.75
C LEU A 308 4.25 -6.61 16.69
N SER A 309 4.91 -6.96 17.79
CA SER A 309 5.83 -8.11 17.83
C SER A 309 5.09 -9.46 17.84
N ASN A 310 3.97 -9.57 18.56
CA ASN A 310 3.15 -10.78 18.60
C ASN A 310 1.67 -10.42 18.79
N PRO A 311 0.95 -10.08 17.68
CA PRO A 311 -0.43 -9.63 17.76
C PRO A 311 -1.39 -10.65 18.37
N SER A 312 -1.23 -11.93 18.06
CA SER A 312 -2.14 -12.97 18.56
C SER A 312 -2.04 -13.13 20.06
N GLU A 313 -0.83 -13.27 20.60
CA GLU A 313 -0.60 -13.39 22.03
C GLU A 313 -1.12 -12.17 22.79
N TYR A 314 -0.83 -10.97 22.26
CA TYR A 314 -1.28 -9.71 22.86
C TYR A 314 -2.82 -9.63 22.91
N ILE A 315 -3.51 -10.01 21.83
CA ILE A 315 -4.98 -10.04 21.77
C ILE A 315 -5.56 -11.05 22.79
N GLU A 316 -4.97 -12.24 22.88
CA GLU A 316 -5.40 -13.27 23.83
C GLU A 316 -5.21 -12.84 25.31
N GLN A 317 -4.14 -12.11 25.61
CA GLN A 317 -3.86 -11.57 26.94
C GLN A 317 -4.78 -10.41 27.29
N GLU A 318 -4.90 -9.43 26.40
CA GLU A 318 -5.65 -8.20 26.66
C GLU A 318 -7.15 -8.35 26.49
N LYS A 319 -7.60 -9.29 25.67
CA LYS A 319 -9.02 -9.57 25.38
C LYS A 319 -9.80 -8.30 25.02
N PRO A 320 -9.41 -7.57 23.96
CA PRO A 320 -10.11 -6.37 23.54
C PRO A 320 -11.46 -6.70 22.91
N ASP A 321 -12.42 -5.80 23.10
CA ASP A 321 -13.70 -5.84 22.36
C ASP A 321 -13.51 -5.34 20.92
N LEU A 322 -12.64 -4.34 20.72
CA LEU A 322 -12.32 -3.80 19.40
C LEU A 322 -10.81 -3.73 19.17
N VAL A 323 -10.38 -4.17 17.99
CA VAL A 323 -9.02 -3.90 17.46
C VAL A 323 -9.17 -3.02 16.24
N ILE A 324 -8.63 -1.80 16.28
CA ILE A 324 -8.75 -0.78 15.25
C ILE A 324 -7.35 -0.48 14.68
N ILE A 325 -7.19 -0.63 13.36
CA ILE A 325 -5.88 -0.46 12.71
C ILE A 325 -5.99 0.53 11.55
N SER A 326 -5.07 1.51 11.53
CA SER A 326 -4.87 2.41 10.39
C SER A 326 -3.74 1.94 9.47
N PRO A 327 -3.63 2.45 8.24
CA PRO A 327 -2.55 2.10 7.33
C PRO A 327 -1.15 2.36 7.89
N SER A 328 -0.93 3.54 8.48
CA SER A 328 0.38 3.95 9.01
C SER A 328 0.86 3.11 10.20
N GLY A 329 -0.06 2.60 11.02
CA GLY A 329 0.26 1.72 12.14
C GLY A 329 0.36 0.25 11.73
N GLY A 330 -0.47 -0.17 10.78
CA GLY A 330 -0.67 -1.57 10.43
C GLY A 330 0.03 -2.04 9.14
N GLU A 331 0.82 -1.22 8.46
CA GLU A 331 1.52 -1.65 7.25
C GLU A 331 2.48 -2.81 7.58
N GLY A 332 2.31 -3.93 6.89
CA GLY A 332 3.05 -5.17 7.17
C GLY A 332 2.51 -6.04 8.31
N LEU A 333 1.56 -5.55 9.10
CA LEU A 333 0.99 -6.31 10.20
C LEU A 333 0.03 -7.39 9.68
N ASP A 334 0.22 -8.61 10.15
CA ASP A 334 -0.71 -9.73 9.97
C ASP A 334 -1.31 -10.13 11.31
N ILE A 335 -2.62 -10.37 11.34
CA ILE A 335 -3.36 -10.84 12.51
C ILE A 335 -3.80 -12.29 12.22
N PRO A 336 -2.98 -13.29 12.58
CA PRO A 336 -3.26 -14.69 12.25
C PRO A 336 -4.18 -15.41 13.24
N ILE A 337 -4.62 -14.71 14.31
CA ILE A 337 -5.52 -15.27 15.33
C ILE A 337 -6.81 -15.82 14.69
N LYS A 338 -7.26 -16.99 15.15
CA LYS A 338 -8.47 -17.64 14.67
C LYS A 338 -9.51 -17.70 15.78
N ASP A 339 -10.77 -17.79 15.39
CA ASP A 339 -11.91 -18.00 16.29
C ASP A 339 -12.03 -16.95 17.42
N TYR A 340 -11.44 -15.77 17.24
CA TYR A 340 -11.52 -14.69 18.22
C TYR A 340 -12.54 -13.62 17.82
N PHE A 341 -12.49 -13.13 16.56
CA PHE A 341 -13.37 -12.08 16.07
C PHE A 341 -14.62 -12.65 15.41
N VAL A 342 -15.77 -12.08 15.73
CA VAL A 342 -17.05 -12.47 15.09
C VAL A 342 -17.29 -11.75 13.78
N ALA A 343 -16.67 -10.58 13.57
CA ALA A 343 -16.79 -9.78 12.36
C ALA A 343 -15.51 -8.97 12.10
N GLY A 344 -15.22 -8.73 10.84
CA GLY A 344 -14.21 -7.78 10.38
C GLY A 344 -14.87 -6.62 9.64
N TYR A 345 -14.54 -5.39 10.00
CA TYR A 345 -15.02 -4.19 9.34
C TYR A 345 -13.90 -3.46 8.62
N HIS A 346 -14.24 -2.86 7.48
CA HIS A 346 -13.34 -1.96 6.78
C HIS A 346 -14.05 -0.64 6.44
N ILE A 347 -13.45 0.48 6.85
CA ILE A 347 -13.92 1.84 6.54
C ILE A 347 -12.92 2.48 5.58
N GLY A 348 -13.24 2.40 4.27
CA GLY A 348 -12.39 2.88 3.18
C GLY A 348 -12.87 4.21 2.62
N ASN A 349 -12.24 5.32 3.00
CA ASN A 349 -12.58 6.64 2.47
C ASN A 349 -11.36 7.46 2.05
N CYS A 350 -10.19 6.90 2.17
CA CYS A 350 -8.90 7.47 1.78
C CYS A 350 -8.07 6.42 1.06
N LEU A 351 -6.96 6.84 0.48
CA LEU A 351 -6.01 6.00 -0.23
C LEU A 351 -6.58 5.40 -1.54
N ASN A 352 -5.76 4.64 -2.25
CA ASN A 352 -6.13 3.94 -3.48
C ASN A 352 -6.72 2.54 -3.18
N ALA A 353 -7.16 1.84 -4.20
CA ALA A 353 -7.80 0.53 -4.05
C ALA A 353 -6.83 -0.57 -3.59
N ASP A 354 -5.55 -0.53 -4.02
CA ASP A 354 -4.52 -1.48 -3.58
C ASP A 354 -4.30 -1.42 -2.07
N ASP A 355 -4.16 -0.21 -1.52
CA ASP A 355 -3.92 -0.01 -0.09
C ASP A 355 -5.15 -0.47 0.73
N ASN A 356 -6.37 -0.15 0.26
CA ASN A 356 -7.61 -0.63 0.89
C ASN A 356 -7.69 -2.16 0.87
N TYR A 357 -7.36 -2.80 -0.26
CA TYR A 357 -7.33 -4.26 -0.38
C TYR A 357 -6.35 -4.91 0.59
N GLN A 358 -5.14 -4.37 0.72
CA GLN A 358 -4.16 -4.84 1.69
C GLN A 358 -4.65 -4.73 3.13
N MET A 359 -5.35 -3.64 3.49
CA MET A 359 -5.93 -3.46 4.83
C MET A 359 -6.98 -4.52 5.16
N ILE A 360 -7.87 -4.84 4.21
CA ILE A 360 -8.91 -5.88 4.40
C ILE A 360 -8.28 -7.24 4.68
N ALA A 361 -7.13 -7.53 4.09
CA ALA A 361 -6.44 -8.81 4.21
C ALA A 361 -5.59 -8.95 5.50
N ARG A 362 -5.49 -7.93 6.36
CA ARG A 362 -4.71 -7.99 7.62
C ARG A 362 -5.19 -9.07 8.59
N LEU A 363 -6.48 -9.22 8.77
CA LEU A 363 -7.03 -10.35 9.52
C LEU A 363 -6.99 -11.60 8.63
N ARG A 364 -6.23 -12.61 9.04
CA ARG A 364 -5.98 -13.80 8.22
C ARG A 364 -7.01 -14.90 8.38
N ASP A 365 -7.92 -14.80 9.33
CA ASP A 365 -8.99 -15.78 9.52
C ASP A 365 -10.06 -15.67 8.42
N PRO A 366 -10.21 -16.66 7.50
CA PRO A 366 -11.19 -16.62 6.43
C PRO A 366 -12.63 -16.92 6.91
N SER A 367 -12.79 -17.48 8.12
CA SER A 367 -14.10 -17.82 8.69
C SER A 367 -14.87 -16.55 9.11
N VAL A 368 -14.14 -15.49 9.47
CA VAL A 368 -14.71 -14.23 9.92
C VAL A 368 -15.34 -13.46 8.74
N PRO A 369 -16.64 -13.13 8.76
CA PRO A 369 -17.28 -12.34 7.72
C PRO A 369 -16.71 -10.92 7.68
N ARG A 370 -16.58 -10.35 6.48
CA ARG A 370 -16.08 -9.00 6.26
C ARG A 370 -17.20 -8.07 5.82
N TYR A 371 -17.29 -6.92 6.47
CA TYR A 371 -18.24 -5.86 6.15
C TYR A 371 -17.45 -4.62 5.72
N LEU A 372 -17.62 -4.19 4.49
CA LEU A 372 -16.86 -3.08 3.92
C LEU A 372 -17.78 -1.91 3.62
N TRP A 373 -17.52 -0.80 4.25
CA TRP A 373 -18.05 0.48 3.83
C TRP A 373 -16.93 1.26 3.12
N VAL A 374 -17.16 1.56 1.86
CA VAL A 374 -16.15 2.23 1.02
C VAL A 374 -16.82 3.40 0.32
N SER A 375 -16.22 4.58 0.42
CA SER A 375 -16.69 5.77 -0.30
C SER A 375 -16.49 5.57 -1.80
N HIS A 376 -17.32 6.22 -2.60
CA HIS A 376 -17.22 6.13 -4.06
C HIS A 376 -15.86 6.62 -4.57
N LYS A 377 -15.38 7.74 -3.99
CA LYS A 377 -14.09 8.36 -4.26
C LYS A 377 -13.30 8.51 -2.96
N SER A 378 -11.98 8.51 -3.06
CA SER A 378 -11.12 8.88 -1.95
C SER A 378 -11.30 10.36 -1.59
N PHE A 379 -11.26 10.68 -0.28
CA PHE A 379 -11.35 12.07 0.19
C PHE A 379 -10.04 12.86 0.04
N ILE A 380 -8.95 12.18 -0.31
CA ILE A 380 -7.61 12.78 -0.53
C ILE A 380 -7.44 13.24 -1.99
N VAL A 381 -8.43 13.03 -2.85
CA VAL A 381 -8.33 13.46 -4.26
C VAL A 381 -8.25 14.98 -4.33
N ASP A 382 -7.13 15.47 -4.84
CA ASP A 382 -6.89 16.90 -5.07
C ASP A 382 -7.84 17.40 -6.18
N ASN A 383 -8.56 18.51 -5.91
CA ASN A 383 -9.52 19.08 -6.87
C ASN A 383 -8.87 19.63 -8.14
N ASP A 384 -7.55 19.81 -8.15
CA ASP A 384 -6.77 20.24 -9.33
C ASP A 384 -6.55 19.12 -10.36
N ASN A 385 -6.98 17.89 -10.05
CA ASN A 385 -6.92 16.77 -10.98
C ASN A 385 -8.09 16.81 -11.95
N LYS A 386 -8.05 17.74 -12.92
CA LYS A 386 -8.78 17.64 -14.16
C LYS A 386 -8.58 16.22 -14.71
N ASN A 387 -9.68 15.63 -15.19
CA ASN A 387 -9.76 14.30 -15.77
C ASN A 387 -8.57 13.98 -16.69
N THR A 388 -7.46 13.53 -16.11
CA THR A 388 -6.37 12.95 -16.88
C THR A 388 -6.90 11.63 -17.44
N GLU A 389 -7.13 11.61 -18.74
CA GLU A 389 -7.80 10.50 -19.40
C GLU A 389 -6.93 9.25 -19.45
N SER A 390 -5.59 9.45 -19.52
CA SER A 390 -4.61 8.37 -19.61
C SER A 390 -3.31 8.71 -18.89
N TRP A 391 -2.45 7.70 -18.65
CA TRP A 391 -1.09 7.92 -18.14
C TRP A 391 -0.25 8.73 -19.13
N HIS A 392 -0.58 8.66 -20.43
CA HIS A 392 0.12 9.41 -21.48
C HIS A 392 -0.13 10.92 -21.35
N ASP A 393 -1.32 11.35 -20.90
CA ASP A 393 -1.60 12.77 -20.63
C ASP A 393 -0.74 13.28 -19.49
N LEU A 394 -0.57 12.48 -18.42
CA LEU A 394 0.36 12.84 -17.33
C LEU A 394 1.81 12.92 -17.79
N TRP A 395 2.19 12.07 -18.71
CA TRP A 395 3.51 12.12 -19.34
C TRP A 395 3.69 13.40 -20.16
N LEU A 396 2.71 13.75 -21.01
CA LEU A 396 2.70 14.99 -21.80
C LEU A 396 2.76 16.23 -20.92
N ASP A 397 1.95 16.29 -19.85
CA ASP A 397 1.95 17.39 -18.88
C ASP A 397 3.33 17.53 -18.23
N LYS A 398 3.97 16.43 -17.85
CA LYS A 398 5.30 16.45 -17.28
C LYS A 398 6.35 16.96 -18.28
N VAL A 399 6.30 16.53 -19.53
CA VAL A 399 7.18 17.02 -20.59
C VAL A 399 6.97 18.51 -20.84
N ALA A 400 5.71 18.97 -20.85
CA ALA A 400 5.38 20.39 -20.99
C ALA A 400 5.96 21.22 -19.84
N ASN A 401 5.79 20.78 -18.60
CA ASN A 401 6.36 21.45 -17.43
C ASN A 401 7.89 21.53 -17.49
N LEU A 402 8.57 20.45 -17.89
CA LEU A 402 10.03 20.46 -18.07
C LEU A 402 10.48 21.45 -19.15
N ARG A 403 9.68 21.61 -20.21
CA ARG A 403 9.93 22.61 -21.28
C ARG A 403 9.75 24.04 -20.78
N ASP A 404 8.71 24.28 -19.99
CA ASP A 404 8.44 25.60 -19.41
C ASP A 404 9.53 25.99 -18.42
N ASP A 405 9.98 25.07 -17.56
CA ASP A 405 11.13 25.26 -16.67
C ASP A 405 12.41 25.61 -17.45
N LEU A 406 12.66 24.91 -18.57
CA LEU A 406 13.78 25.22 -19.46
C LEU A 406 13.66 26.64 -20.03
N GLY A 407 12.46 27.04 -20.44
CA GLY A 407 12.17 28.38 -20.96
C GLY A 407 12.40 29.50 -19.94
N ALA A 408 12.20 29.22 -18.66
CA ALA A 408 12.38 30.17 -17.57
C ALA A 408 13.85 30.44 -17.20
N LEU A 409 14.79 29.60 -17.65
CA LEU A 409 16.22 29.80 -17.40
C LEU A 409 16.79 30.95 -18.25
N SER A 410 17.56 31.84 -17.64
CA SER A 410 18.15 32.98 -18.32
C SER A 410 19.56 32.73 -18.85
N CYS A 411 20.28 31.76 -18.33
CA CYS A 411 21.66 31.42 -18.70
C CYS A 411 21.70 30.28 -19.71
N GLU A 412 22.43 30.44 -20.82
CA GLU A 412 22.53 29.39 -21.86
C GLU A 412 23.24 28.11 -21.35
N ASP A 413 24.27 28.26 -20.52
CA ASP A 413 24.95 27.08 -19.93
C ASP A 413 24.00 26.29 -19.02
N ALA A 414 23.15 27.00 -18.25
CA ALA A 414 22.13 26.37 -17.42
C ALA A 414 21.05 25.69 -18.29
N LYS A 415 20.66 26.30 -19.40
CA LYS A 415 19.72 25.69 -20.35
C LYS A 415 20.28 24.43 -20.97
N GLU A 416 21.54 24.42 -21.37
CA GLU A 416 22.18 23.26 -21.98
C GLU A 416 22.27 22.10 -20.99
N ALA A 417 22.75 22.34 -19.76
CA ALA A 417 22.77 21.34 -18.69
C ALA A 417 21.35 20.82 -18.36
N TYR A 418 20.33 21.68 -18.43
CA TYR A 418 18.95 21.28 -18.17
C TYR A 418 18.35 20.49 -19.35
N ARG A 419 18.70 20.83 -20.61
CA ARG A 419 18.33 20.04 -21.81
C ARG A 419 18.90 18.62 -21.72
N GLU A 420 20.17 18.48 -21.40
CA GLU A 420 20.80 17.17 -21.21
C GLU A 420 20.07 16.35 -20.14
N ARG A 421 19.72 16.98 -19.04
CA ARG A 421 18.95 16.36 -17.97
C ARG A 421 17.55 15.91 -18.41
N ILE A 422 16.86 16.72 -19.23
CA ILE A 422 15.56 16.34 -19.81
C ILE A 422 15.72 15.11 -20.72
N ILE A 423 16.71 15.11 -21.61
CA ILE A 423 16.96 14.00 -22.52
C ILE A 423 17.22 12.73 -21.71
N ASN A 424 18.13 12.78 -20.74
CA ASN A 424 18.44 11.65 -19.88
C ASN A 424 17.22 11.13 -19.13
N TYR A 425 16.31 12.01 -18.67
CA TYR A 425 15.06 11.60 -18.06
C TYR A 425 14.14 10.91 -19.08
N LEU A 426 13.94 11.50 -20.26
CA LEU A 426 13.05 10.96 -21.29
C LEU A 426 13.50 9.59 -21.81
N ASP A 427 14.83 9.38 -21.90
CA ASP A 427 15.44 8.11 -22.30
C ASP A 427 15.49 7.07 -21.17
N SER A 428 15.17 7.49 -19.94
CA SER A 428 15.17 6.57 -18.78
C SER A 428 13.83 5.84 -18.63
N PRO A 429 13.83 4.62 -18.05
CA PRO A 429 12.60 3.89 -17.76
C PRO A 429 11.69 4.60 -16.75
N HIS A 430 12.22 5.56 -16.00
CA HIS A 430 11.43 6.39 -15.09
C HIS A 430 10.41 7.28 -15.81
N SER A 431 10.72 7.73 -17.04
CA SER A 431 9.84 8.63 -17.80
C SER A 431 8.48 8.01 -18.11
N THR A 432 8.39 6.69 -18.20
CA THR A 432 7.15 5.96 -18.45
C THR A 432 6.54 5.38 -17.17
N LEU A 433 7.35 4.85 -16.27
CA LEU A 433 6.85 4.21 -15.04
C LEU A 433 6.17 5.21 -14.10
N GLU A 434 6.79 6.38 -13.86
CA GLU A 434 6.26 7.38 -12.94
C GLU A 434 4.84 7.86 -13.34
N PRO A 435 4.57 8.27 -14.58
CA PRO A 435 3.23 8.64 -15.01
C PRO A 435 2.21 7.50 -14.91
N LYS A 436 2.63 6.26 -15.24
CA LYS A 436 1.75 5.08 -15.14
C LYS A 436 1.33 4.81 -13.69
N LEU A 437 2.27 4.79 -12.74
CA LEU A 437 1.98 4.58 -11.32
C LEU A 437 1.10 5.70 -10.75
N ASN A 438 1.38 6.95 -11.13
CA ASN A 438 0.59 8.10 -10.72
C ASN A 438 -0.84 8.04 -11.27
N TRP A 439 -0.99 7.67 -12.54
CA TRP A 439 -2.30 7.54 -13.18
C TRP A 439 -3.12 6.40 -12.54
N ILE A 440 -2.52 5.22 -12.35
CA ILE A 440 -3.18 4.09 -11.67
C ILE A 440 -3.69 4.53 -10.29
N SER A 441 -2.84 5.16 -9.50
CA SER A 441 -3.21 5.62 -8.15
C SER A 441 -4.34 6.65 -8.18
N LYS A 442 -4.27 7.64 -9.09
CA LYS A 442 -5.32 8.65 -9.26
C LYS A 442 -6.63 8.04 -9.74
N PHE A 443 -6.56 7.13 -10.71
CA PHE A 443 -7.74 6.41 -11.21
C PHE A 443 -8.43 5.63 -10.09
N GLU A 444 -7.67 4.86 -9.32
CA GLU A 444 -8.17 4.09 -8.19
C GLU A 444 -8.78 4.99 -7.09
N MET A 445 -8.16 6.14 -6.80
CA MET A 445 -8.73 7.10 -5.84
C MET A 445 -10.03 7.73 -6.35
N ASN A 446 -10.14 8.01 -7.65
CA ASN A 446 -11.36 8.56 -8.24
C ASN A 446 -12.49 7.53 -8.37
N HIS A 447 -12.16 6.25 -8.45
CA HIS A 447 -13.07 5.11 -8.61
C HIS A 447 -12.86 4.06 -7.51
N LEU A 448 -12.61 4.53 -6.27
CA LEU A 448 -12.13 3.70 -5.18
C LEU A 448 -12.97 2.45 -4.95
N ARG A 449 -14.28 2.63 -4.84
CA ARG A 449 -15.20 1.53 -4.55
C ARG A 449 -15.25 0.51 -5.68
N ASP A 450 -15.35 0.97 -6.92
CA ASP A 450 -15.49 0.11 -8.10
C ASP A 450 -14.20 -0.68 -8.34
N CYS A 451 -13.03 -0.02 -8.28
CA CYS A 451 -11.74 -0.67 -8.40
C CYS A 451 -11.54 -1.73 -7.31
N LEU A 452 -11.89 -1.42 -6.06
CA LEU A 452 -11.77 -2.36 -4.94
C LEU A 452 -12.67 -3.58 -5.13
N ILE A 453 -13.94 -3.38 -5.53
CA ILE A 453 -14.88 -4.49 -5.79
C ILE A 453 -14.32 -5.40 -6.90
N LEU A 454 -13.86 -4.83 -8.01
CA LEU A 454 -13.27 -5.60 -9.11
C LEU A 454 -12.03 -6.39 -8.65
N MET A 455 -11.17 -5.81 -7.83
CA MET A 455 -10.00 -6.49 -7.28
C MET A 455 -10.40 -7.66 -6.37
N LEU A 456 -11.35 -7.46 -5.47
CA LEU A 456 -11.85 -8.49 -4.55
C LEU A 456 -12.45 -9.69 -5.32
N GLN A 457 -13.24 -9.42 -6.35
CA GLN A 457 -13.84 -10.44 -7.21
C GLN A 457 -12.77 -11.19 -8.02
N LYS A 458 -11.82 -10.47 -8.63
CA LYS A 458 -10.69 -11.06 -9.36
C LYS A 458 -9.83 -11.94 -8.46
N ALA A 459 -9.68 -11.58 -7.19
CA ALA A 459 -9.01 -12.39 -6.19
C ALA A 459 -9.80 -13.65 -5.79
N GLY A 460 -11.07 -13.77 -6.20
CA GLY A 460 -11.93 -14.91 -5.98
C GLY A 460 -12.67 -14.90 -4.64
N HIS A 461 -12.78 -13.73 -4.00
CA HIS A 461 -13.59 -13.56 -2.81
C HIS A 461 -15.10 -13.64 -3.13
N ASN A 462 -15.90 -14.08 -2.15
CA ASN A 462 -17.35 -14.09 -2.26
C ASN A 462 -17.87 -12.70 -1.86
N VAL A 463 -18.19 -11.87 -2.86
CA VAL A 463 -18.61 -10.48 -2.65
C VAL A 463 -20.13 -10.38 -2.81
N LYS A 464 -20.79 -9.85 -1.78
CA LYS A 464 -22.23 -9.56 -1.73
C LYS A 464 -22.44 -8.09 -1.40
N PHE A 465 -23.65 -7.61 -1.65
CA PHE A 465 -24.06 -6.27 -1.27
C PHE A 465 -25.08 -6.36 -0.15
N GLY A 466 -24.99 -5.42 0.79
CA GLY A 466 -25.88 -5.30 1.92
C GLY A 466 -26.26 -3.84 2.15
N GLU A 467 -27.49 -3.62 2.60
CA GLU A 467 -27.99 -2.30 2.95
C GLU A 467 -27.91 -2.09 4.46
N ILE A 468 -27.59 -0.87 4.86
CA ILE A 468 -27.59 -0.43 6.24
C ILE A 468 -28.26 0.95 6.34
N ASN A 469 -29.17 1.09 7.28
CA ASN A 469 -29.84 2.36 7.49
C ASN A 469 -28.91 3.39 8.15
N ASN A 470 -29.02 4.65 7.75
CA ASN A 470 -28.35 5.74 8.44
C ASN A 470 -28.92 5.90 9.88
N CYS A 471 -28.10 6.43 10.78
CA CYS A 471 -28.50 6.73 12.15
C CYS A 471 -28.18 8.19 12.46
N LYS A 472 -29.22 9.00 12.73
CA LYS A 472 -29.06 10.42 12.98
C LYS A 472 -28.33 10.71 14.28
N GLU A 473 -28.61 9.93 15.31
CA GLU A 473 -27.96 10.03 16.63
C GLU A 473 -26.46 9.76 16.49
N THR A 474 -26.08 8.62 15.93
CA THR A 474 -24.68 8.26 15.71
C THR A 474 -23.97 9.25 14.79
N LYS A 475 -24.65 9.81 13.79
CA LYS A 475 -24.10 10.86 12.93
C LYS A 475 -23.74 12.11 13.72
N GLN A 476 -24.59 12.52 14.64
CA GLN A 476 -24.35 13.67 15.52
C GLN A 476 -23.18 13.39 16.47
N GLU A 477 -23.13 12.22 17.09
CA GLU A 477 -22.04 11.79 17.97
C GLU A 477 -20.69 11.76 17.23
N ILE A 478 -20.64 11.22 16.01
CA ILE A 478 -19.44 11.23 15.16
C ILE A 478 -18.96 12.68 14.95
N LYS A 479 -19.88 13.60 14.68
CA LYS A 479 -19.54 15.00 14.44
C LYS A 479 -18.98 15.65 15.70
N GLU A 480 -19.65 15.51 16.83
CA GLU A 480 -19.23 16.06 18.12
C GLU A 480 -17.88 15.51 18.56
N THR A 481 -17.68 14.19 18.43
CA THR A 481 -16.39 13.55 18.75
C THR A 481 -15.27 14.08 17.88
N LYS A 482 -15.49 14.26 16.56
CA LYS A 482 -14.50 14.84 15.65
C LYS A 482 -14.19 16.29 15.98
N GLU A 483 -15.17 17.09 16.33
CA GLU A 483 -14.99 18.49 16.75
C GLU A 483 -14.17 18.56 18.04
N THR A 484 -14.43 17.68 19.01
CA THR A 484 -13.64 17.59 20.24
C THR A 484 -12.18 17.22 19.95
N ILE A 485 -11.93 16.23 19.10
CA ILE A 485 -10.58 15.85 18.70
C ILE A 485 -9.83 17.04 18.09
N ILE A 486 -10.48 17.78 17.17
CA ILE A 486 -9.88 18.96 16.54
C ILE A 486 -9.57 20.04 17.58
N GLN A 487 -10.46 20.31 18.51
CA GLN A 487 -10.26 21.30 19.57
C GLN A 487 -9.09 20.93 20.48
N GLU A 488 -8.95 19.66 20.84
CA GLU A 488 -7.83 19.17 21.65
C GLU A 488 -6.49 19.28 20.88
N GLU A 489 -6.47 18.90 19.60
CA GLU A 489 -5.29 19.08 18.73
C GLU A 489 -4.85 20.56 18.65
N VAL A 490 -5.81 21.45 18.40
CA VAL A 490 -5.56 22.90 18.33
C VAL A 490 -5.05 23.44 19.68
N THR A 491 -5.70 23.04 20.78
CA THR A 491 -5.29 23.44 22.14
C THR A 491 -3.90 22.94 22.47
N GLY A 492 -3.58 21.69 22.08
CA GLY A 492 -2.25 21.10 22.25
C GLY A 492 -1.16 21.88 21.50
N ILE A 493 -1.47 22.32 20.27
CA ILE A 493 -0.55 23.16 19.47
C ILE A 493 -0.33 24.52 20.12
N PHE A 494 -1.40 25.17 20.58
CA PHE A 494 -1.30 26.50 21.23
C PHE A 494 -0.58 26.45 22.58
N ASN A 495 -0.70 25.35 23.32
CA ASN A 495 -0.05 25.17 24.61
C ASN A 495 1.35 24.52 24.51
N SER A 496 1.78 24.13 23.29
CA SER A 496 3.17 23.66 23.10
C SER A 496 4.15 24.81 23.36
N GLU A 497 5.14 24.56 24.23
CA GLU A 497 6.21 25.53 24.46
C GLU A 497 6.91 25.87 23.12
N ASP A 498 7.25 27.14 22.92
CA ASP A 498 8.05 27.58 21.78
C ASP A 498 9.37 26.81 21.76
N ILE A 499 9.53 25.92 20.80
CA ILE A 499 10.77 25.18 20.61
C ILE A 499 11.85 26.19 20.17
N PRO A 500 12.96 26.35 20.91
CA PRO A 500 14.03 27.26 20.51
C PRO A 500 14.44 27.02 19.05
N ASP A 501 14.68 28.09 18.30
CA ASP A 501 15.00 28.03 16.86
C ASP A 501 16.12 27.03 16.50
N THR A 502 17.08 26.85 17.42
CA THR A 502 18.17 25.86 17.30
C THR A 502 17.66 24.41 17.35
N VAL A 503 16.67 24.12 18.20
CA VAL A 503 16.04 22.81 18.33
C VAL A 503 15.04 22.61 17.18
N GLY A 504 14.27 23.64 16.83
CA GLY A 504 13.35 23.61 15.69
C GLY A 504 14.05 23.42 14.34
N LYS A 505 15.27 23.95 14.16
CA LYS A 505 16.13 23.66 13.00
C LYS A 505 16.62 22.21 13.02
N ARG A 506 16.99 21.69 14.17
CA ARG A 506 17.43 20.29 14.35
C ARG A 506 16.26 19.32 14.12
N TRP A 507 15.07 19.63 14.60
CA TRP A 507 13.85 18.86 14.32
C TRP A 507 13.44 18.92 12.86
N ARG A 508 13.51 20.08 12.20
CA ARG A 508 13.23 20.22 10.77
C ARG A 508 14.23 19.48 9.90
N THR A 509 15.46 19.30 10.34
CA THR A 509 16.45 18.43 9.70
C THR A 509 16.21 16.95 10.01
N THR A 510 15.84 16.59 11.24
CA THR A 510 15.61 15.19 11.65
C THR A 510 14.26 14.64 11.17
N VAL A 511 13.22 15.47 11.05
CA VAL A 511 11.92 15.09 10.46
C VAL A 511 11.95 15.13 8.93
N ARG A 512 12.96 15.78 8.35
CA ARG A 512 13.26 15.72 6.91
C ARG A 512 14.27 14.63 6.56
N ASP A 513 14.92 14.06 7.54
CA ASP A 513 15.75 12.87 7.48
C ASP A 513 14.92 11.64 7.87
#